data_e8d08fdad3390de372170dbbeebbd041
#
_entry.id   e8d08fdad3390de372170dbbeebbd041
#
_cell.length_a   1.000
_cell.length_b   1.000
_cell.length_c   1.000
_cell.angle_alpha   90.00
_cell.angle_beta   90.00
_cell.angle_gamma   90.00
#
_symmetry.space_group_name_H-M   'P 1'
#
loop_
_entity.id
_entity.type
_entity.pdbx_description
1 polymer ?
#
loop_
_entity_poly.entity_id
_entity_poly.type
_entity_poly.pdbx_seq_one_letter_code
_entity_poly.pdbx_strand_id
1 'polypeptide(L)'
;PEWYAAHVDRITRMVERDKNHPCIIGWSLGNECGNGLVFHDEYKRLKEYDPSRFIQFEQAWEDWNTDIVCPMYPNMWKITEYAKSSKQRPFIMCEYAHAQGNSNGNFKDLWDVIYDSPNLQGGFIWDFMDQGFKMKTEPRDGRTYWMYNGKMGSYKWLEDKKGELNTGTDGLISANGIPKPQAYEVKKVYQYIQFNAKDLSKGIISIRNRYDFTNLNEYIFTWEVFKNGEKFSTGDFNVELKPHAEKEVRLNLPVIPEDGNEYFLN
;
A
#
# COMPACT_ATOMS: atom_id res chain seq x y z
N PRO A 1 -2.35 21.74 29.22
CA PRO A 1 -1.17 21.54 30.02
C PRO A 1 0.08 22.04 29.35
N GLU A 2 1.27 21.68 29.83
CA GLU A 2 2.57 22.27 29.47
C GLU A 2 2.86 22.34 27.97
N TRP A 3 2.56 21.26 27.23
CA TRP A 3 2.91 21.15 25.82
C TRP A 3 1.85 21.66 24.85
N TYR A 4 0.74 22.20 25.34
CA TYR A 4 -0.37 22.65 24.49
C TYR A 4 0.08 23.64 23.42
N ALA A 5 0.79 24.69 23.80
CA ALA A 5 1.27 25.69 22.86
C ALA A 5 2.21 25.12 21.81
N ALA A 6 3.06 24.17 22.21
CA ALA A 6 3.99 23.50 21.29
C ALA A 6 3.29 22.61 20.26
N HIS A 7 2.20 21.94 20.65
CA HIS A 7 1.36 21.16 19.70
C HIS A 7 0.71 22.09 18.69
N VAL A 8 0.00 23.11 19.17
CA VAL A 8 -0.67 24.09 18.30
C VAL A 8 0.30 24.74 17.33
N ASP A 9 1.49 25.13 17.79
CA ASP A 9 2.53 25.76 16.94
C ASP A 9 2.96 24.79 15.81
N ARG A 10 3.16 23.50 16.08
CA ARG A 10 3.57 22.51 15.08
C ARG A 10 2.51 22.31 13.98
N ILE A 11 1.27 22.13 14.38
CA ILE A 11 0.17 21.96 13.42
C ILE A 11 -0.02 23.21 12.58
N THR A 12 -0.04 24.38 13.22
CA THR A 12 -0.16 25.66 12.52
C THR A 12 0.95 25.85 11.49
N ARG A 13 2.21 25.62 11.89
CA ARG A 13 3.37 25.77 10.98
C ARG A 13 3.34 24.77 9.83
N MET A 14 2.93 23.53 10.06
CA MET A 14 2.77 22.55 9.00
C MET A 14 1.77 23.07 7.96
N VAL A 15 0.60 23.49 8.39
CA VAL A 15 -0.46 23.97 7.49
C VAL A 15 -0.04 25.23 6.76
N GLU A 16 0.54 26.22 7.47
CA GLU A 16 1.02 27.45 6.86
C GLU A 16 2.11 27.23 5.80
N ARG A 17 3.01 26.30 6.04
CA ARG A 17 4.06 25.94 5.10
C ARG A 17 3.50 25.24 3.85
N ASP A 18 2.55 24.34 4.04
CA ASP A 18 2.21 23.32 3.04
C ASP A 18 0.85 23.55 2.36
N LYS A 19 0.02 24.47 2.84
CA LYS A 19 -1.34 24.73 2.33
C LYS A 19 -1.43 25.05 0.83
N ASN A 20 -0.36 25.56 0.24
CA ASN A 20 -0.30 25.92 -1.17
C ASN A 20 0.20 24.77 -2.08
N HIS A 21 0.48 23.59 -1.52
CA HIS A 21 0.85 22.41 -2.29
C HIS A 21 -0.40 21.62 -2.69
N PRO A 22 -0.75 21.56 -4.00
CA PRO A 22 -1.99 20.90 -4.45
C PRO A 22 -1.98 19.37 -4.25
N CYS A 23 -0.82 18.77 -4.05
CA CYS A 23 -0.68 17.34 -3.75
C CYS A 23 -1.11 16.98 -2.31
N ILE A 24 -1.22 17.97 -1.41
CA ILE A 24 -1.71 17.74 -0.04
C ILE A 24 -3.23 17.78 -0.05
N ILE A 25 -3.84 16.64 0.20
CA ILE A 25 -5.31 16.47 0.17
C ILE A 25 -5.93 16.36 1.55
N GLY A 26 -5.13 16.18 2.59
CA GLY A 26 -5.60 16.05 3.97
C GLY A 26 -4.49 16.36 4.98
N TRP A 27 -4.88 16.62 6.22
CA TRP A 27 -4.00 16.91 7.35
C TRP A 27 -4.04 15.79 8.37
N SER A 28 -2.90 15.46 8.97
CA SER A 28 -2.81 14.54 10.11
C SER A 28 -2.42 15.30 11.37
N LEU A 29 -3.14 15.09 12.46
CA LEU A 29 -2.87 15.76 13.73
C LEU A 29 -1.69 15.17 14.51
N GLY A 30 -1.35 13.91 14.25
CA GLY A 30 -0.22 13.26 14.93
C GLY A 30 -0.17 11.76 14.70
N ASN A 31 0.84 11.13 15.30
CA ASN A 31 1.08 9.70 15.24
C ASN A 31 1.44 9.15 16.62
N GLU A 32 0.74 8.11 17.08
CA GLU A 32 0.98 7.36 18.31
C GLU A 32 1.11 8.23 19.59
N CYS A 33 0.35 9.31 19.69
CA CYS A 33 0.51 10.33 20.75
C CYS A 33 -0.68 10.46 21.71
N GLY A 34 -1.67 9.56 21.62
CA GLY A 34 -2.90 9.60 22.41
C GLY A 34 -3.87 10.71 21.96
N ASN A 35 -5.15 10.60 22.32
CA ASN A 35 -6.21 11.54 21.95
C ASN A 35 -6.58 12.46 23.12
N GLY A 36 -5.73 13.45 23.40
CA GLY A 36 -5.96 14.44 24.46
C GLY A 36 -6.73 15.68 23.98
N LEU A 37 -7.13 16.54 24.91
CA LEU A 37 -7.90 17.76 24.64
C LEU A 37 -7.26 18.69 23.59
N VAL A 38 -5.93 18.72 23.50
CA VAL A 38 -5.23 19.53 22.50
C VAL A 38 -5.61 19.11 21.08
N PHE A 39 -5.75 17.82 20.79
CA PHE A 39 -6.13 17.33 19.47
C PHE A 39 -7.60 17.61 19.11
N HIS A 40 -8.47 17.67 20.13
CA HIS A 40 -9.86 18.11 19.95
C HIS A 40 -9.92 19.59 19.52
N ASP A 41 -9.11 20.44 20.17
CA ASP A 41 -9.05 21.85 19.82
C ASP A 41 -8.36 22.11 18.48
N GLU A 42 -7.28 21.36 18.19
CA GLU A 42 -6.58 21.44 16.91
C GLU A 42 -7.49 21.02 15.74
N TYR A 43 -8.26 19.95 15.90
CA TYR A 43 -9.25 19.55 14.90
C TYR A 43 -10.22 20.69 14.58
N LYS A 44 -10.85 21.30 15.60
CA LYS A 44 -11.78 22.42 15.42
C LYS A 44 -11.12 23.60 14.71
N ARG A 45 -9.95 24.04 15.22
CA ARG A 45 -9.19 25.16 14.65
C ARG A 45 -8.85 24.92 13.19
N LEU A 46 -8.40 23.72 12.87
CA LEU A 46 -7.97 23.40 11.53
C LEU A 46 -9.14 23.28 10.57
N LYS A 47 -10.30 22.76 11.01
CA LYS A 47 -11.55 22.76 10.23
C LYS A 47 -12.06 24.18 9.93
N GLU A 48 -11.87 25.11 10.84
CA GLU A 48 -12.22 26.54 10.64
C GLU A 48 -11.21 27.20 9.70
N TYR A 49 -9.92 26.89 9.83
CA TYR A 49 -8.85 27.50 9.06
C TYR A 49 -8.75 26.97 7.62
N ASP A 50 -8.85 25.68 7.41
CA ASP A 50 -8.81 25.00 6.11
C ASP A 50 -9.99 24.02 5.97
N PRO A 51 -11.20 24.50 5.63
CA PRO A 51 -12.37 23.64 5.44
C PRO A 51 -12.30 22.80 4.16
N SER A 52 -11.32 23.06 3.28
CA SER A 52 -11.22 22.40 1.97
C SER A 52 -10.61 20.99 2.05
N ARG A 53 -9.91 20.66 3.13
CA ARG A 53 -9.23 19.39 3.30
C ARG A 53 -9.81 18.59 4.46
N PHE A 54 -9.80 17.28 4.32
CA PHE A 54 -10.14 16.41 5.45
C PHE A 54 -9.02 16.39 6.49
N ILE A 55 -9.38 16.09 7.73
CA ILE A 55 -8.44 15.91 8.82
C ILE A 55 -8.52 14.47 9.29
N GLN A 56 -7.38 13.79 9.35
CA GLN A 56 -7.26 12.49 9.97
C GLN A 56 -6.54 12.56 11.29
N PHE A 57 -6.88 11.64 12.20
CA PHE A 57 -6.13 11.40 13.43
C PHE A 57 -6.28 9.95 13.86
N GLU A 58 -5.20 9.18 13.81
CA GLU A 58 -5.28 7.74 14.06
C GLU A 58 -5.69 7.38 15.49
N GLN A 59 -5.25 8.17 16.49
CA GLN A 59 -5.61 7.97 17.90
C GLN A 59 -7.04 8.40 18.24
N ALA A 60 -7.73 9.06 17.33
CA ALA A 60 -9.15 9.35 17.48
C ALA A 60 -10.03 8.13 17.19
N TRP A 61 -9.54 7.12 16.46
CA TRP A 61 -10.32 5.94 16.07
C TRP A 61 -11.63 6.32 15.39
N GLU A 62 -12.76 6.14 16.08
CA GLU A 62 -14.09 6.51 15.65
C GLU A 62 -14.64 7.75 16.38
N ASP A 63 -13.82 8.43 17.15
CA ASP A 63 -14.23 9.67 17.83
C ASP A 63 -14.54 10.79 16.81
N TRP A 64 -15.08 11.89 17.27
CA TRP A 64 -15.56 12.97 16.42
C TRP A 64 -14.45 13.84 15.80
N ASN A 65 -13.25 13.82 16.36
CA ASN A 65 -12.13 14.66 15.92
C ASN A 65 -11.24 14.00 14.85
N THR A 66 -11.89 13.28 13.95
CA THR A 66 -11.30 12.76 12.70
C THR A 66 -12.38 12.62 11.63
N ASP A 67 -12.10 13.04 10.39
CA ASP A 67 -13.04 12.92 9.27
C ASP A 67 -13.06 11.51 8.68
N ILE A 68 -11.97 10.77 8.84
CA ILE A 68 -11.83 9.38 8.39
C ILE A 68 -11.45 8.47 9.56
N VAL A 69 -11.86 7.23 9.51
CA VAL A 69 -11.39 6.20 10.44
C VAL A 69 -10.06 5.67 9.93
N CYS A 70 -8.98 5.97 10.64
CA CYS A 70 -7.63 5.69 10.17
C CYS A 70 -6.81 4.87 11.17
N PRO A 71 -7.20 3.61 11.46
CA PRO A 71 -6.50 2.78 12.43
C PRO A 71 -5.13 2.35 11.93
N MET A 72 -4.23 2.07 12.87
CA MET A 72 -2.93 1.47 12.64
C MET A 72 -3.02 -0.04 12.86
N TYR A 73 -2.56 -0.83 11.89
CA TYR A 73 -2.52 -2.31 11.93
C TYR A 73 -3.80 -3.00 12.45
N PRO A 74 -5.00 -2.64 11.97
CA PRO A 74 -6.20 -3.32 12.42
C PRO A 74 -6.16 -4.78 11.93
N ASN A 75 -6.65 -5.69 12.78
CA ASN A 75 -6.76 -7.08 12.37
C ASN A 75 -7.93 -7.30 11.40
N MET A 76 -7.92 -8.45 10.71
CA MET A 76 -8.89 -8.79 9.69
C MET A 76 -10.34 -8.80 10.21
N TRP A 77 -10.54 -9.16 11.48
CA TRP A 77 -11.87 -9.13 12.10
C TRP A 77 -12.43 -7.71 12.16
N LYS A 78 -11.65 -6.73 12.64
CA LYS A 78 -12.08 -5.32 12.71
C LYS A 78 -12.38 -4.74 11.33
N ILE A 79 -11.56 -5.04 10.35
CA ILE A 79 -11.75 -4.59 8.97
C ILE A 79 -13.06 -5.15 8.41
N THR A 80 -13.29 -6.45 8.58
CA THR A 80 -14.50 -7.13 8.12
C THR A 80 -15.76 -6.64 8.85
N GLU A 81 -15.65 -6.34 10.14
CA GLU A 81 -16.73 -5.76 10.93
C GLU A 81 -17.10 -4.36 10.42
N TYR A 82 -16.08 -3.52 10.16
CA TYR A 82 -16.30 -2.20 9.60
C TYR A 82 -16.92 -2.27 8.20
N ALA A 83 -16.43 -3.14 7.35
CA ALA A 83 -16.95 -3.39 6.01
C ALA A 83 -18.46 -3.70 5.99
N LYS A 84 -18.93 -4.50 6.96
CA LYS A 84 -20.34 -4.90 7.11
C LYS A 84 -21.20 -3.86 7.83
N SER A 85 -20.61 -2.82 8.36
CA SER A 85 -21.32 -1.78 9.11
C SER A 85 -22.02 -0.79 8.18
N SER A 86 -23.02 -0.06 8.71
CA SER A 86 -23.68 1.06 8.01
C SER A 86 -22.92 2.38 8.17
N LYS A 87 -21.67 2.34 8.64
CA LYS A 87 -20.86 3.55 8.88
C LYS A 87 -20.47 4.21 7.57
N GLN A 88 -20.56 5.54 7.54
CA GLN A 88 -20.36 6.34 6.33
C GLN A 88 -18.96 6.96 6.21
N ARG A 89 -18.22 7.07 7.33
CA ARG A 89 -16.86 7.60 7.27
C ARG A 89 -15.96 6.66 6.49
N PRO A 90 -15.11 7.16 5.58
CA PRO A 90 -14.12 6.32 4.92
C PRO A 90 -13.18 5.67 5.94
N PHE A 91 -12.84 4.41 5.69
CA PHE A 91 -11.85 3.68 6.49
C PHE A 91 -10.56 3.57 5.67
N ILE A 92 -9.49 4.21 6.17
CA ILE A 92 -8.18 4.22 5.52
C ILE A 92 -7.14 3.92 6.60
N MET A 93 -6.48 2.78 6.51
CA MET A 93 -5.44 2.43 7.48
C MET A 93 -4.26 3.39 7.36
N CYS A 94 -3.92 4.11 8.42
CA CYS A 94 -2.76 5.00 8.41
C CYS A 94 -1.45 4.24 8.29
N GLU A 95 -1.41 3.03 8.84
CA GLU A 95 -0.33 2.05 8.65
C GLU A 95 -0.91 0.64 8.60
N TYR A 96 -0.41 -0.20 7.70
CA TYR A 96 -0.72 -1.62 7.66
C TYR A 96 0.41 -2.40 6.97
N ALA A 97 0.33 -3.74 7.02
CA ALA A 97 1.26 -4.62 6.32
C ALA A 97 2.73 -4.25 6.58
N HIS A 98 3.12 -4.14 7.85
CA HIS A 98 4.49 -3.85 8.29
C HIS A 98 5.49 -4.80 7.62
N ALA A 99 6.34 -4.28 6.73
CA ALA A 99 7.12 -5.08 5.78
C ALA A 99 8.46 -5.58 6.34
N GLN A 100 8.59 -5.66 7.67
CA GLN A 100 9.79 -6.15 8.34
C GLN A 100 9.94 -7.66 8.21
N GLY A 101 11.10 -8.12 7.75
CA GLY A 101 11.44 -9.53 7.68
C GLY A 101 10.48 -10.34 6.79
N ASN A 102 10.09 -11.53 7.24
CA ASN A 102 9.11 -12.38 6.57
C ASN A 102 7.69 -12.01 7.05
N SER A 103 7.06 -11.08 6.39
CA SER A 103 5.80 -10.46 6.77
C SER A 103 4.84 -10.33 5.58
N ASN A 104 3.75 -9.58 5.73
CA ASN A 104 2.72 -9.29 4.72
C ASN A 104 1.92 -10.51 4.26
N GLY A 105 1.81 -11.53 5.11
CA GLY A 105 0.90 -12.66 4.88
C GLY A 105 -0.56 -12.20 4.79
N ASN A 106 -1.40 -12.94 4.03
CA ASN A 106 -2.82 -12.65 3.81
C ASN A 106 -3.12 -11.29 3.16
N PHE A 107 -2.14 -10.72 2.45
CA PHE A 107 -2.29 -9.41 1.82
C PHE A 107 -3.42 -9.40 0.78
N LYS A 108 -3.51 -10.46 -0.02
CA LYS A 108 -4.61 -10.62 -0.98
C LYS A 108 -5.97 -10.69 -0.30
N ASP A 109 -6.12 -11.49 0.76
CA ASP A 109 -7.40 -11.68 1.46
C ASP A 109 -7.90 -10.35 2.06
N LEU A 110 -6.98 -9.54 2.59
CA LEU A 110 -7.27 -8.20 3.07
C LEU A 110 -7.80 -7.30 1.94
N TRP A 111 -7.13 -7.29 0.79
CA TRP A 111 -7.52 -6.46 -0.34
C TRP A 111 -8.80 -6.93 -1.04
N ASP A 112 -9.11 -8.21 -1.01
CA ASP A 112 -10.40 -8.71 -1.48
C ASP A 112 -11.55 -8.10 -0.65
N VAL A 113 -11.41 -8.01 0.68
CA VAL A 113 -12.39 -7.34 1.54
C VAL A 113 -12.47 -5.84 1.26
N ILE A 114 -11.34 -5.18 1.05
CA ILE A 114 -11.30 -3.74 0.73
C ILE A 114 -12.01 -3.46 -0.60
N TYR A 115 -11.69 -4.20 -1.65
CA TYR A 115 -12.27 -4.01 -2.98
C TYR A 115 -13.78 -4.29 -3.05
N ASP A 116 -14.28 -5.16 -2.18
CA ASP A 116 -15.70 -5.52 -2.14
C ASP A 116 -16.53 -4.62 -1.20
N SER A 117 -15.90 -3.63 -0.56
CA SER A 117 -16.53 -2.81 0.48
C SER A 117 -16.40 -1.30 0.19
N PRO A 118 -17.50 -0.59 -0.08
CA PRO A 118 -17.45 0.81 -0.51
C PRO A 118 -16.96 1.78 0.58
N ASN A 119 -17.03 1.40 1.85
CA ASN A 119 -16.55 2.20 2.99
C ASN A 119 -15.08 1.94 3.35
N LEU A 120 -14.42 0.95 2.71
CA LEU A 120 -12.99 0.70 2.85
C LEU A 120 -12.24 1.28 1.65
N GLN A 121 -11.26 2.14 1.88
CA GLN A 121 -10.53 2.84 0.82
C GLN A 121 -9.07 2.37 0.68
N GLY A 122 -8.62 1.47 1.56
CA GLY A 122 -7.25 0.95 1.57
C GLY A 122 -6.43 1.46 2.74
N GLY A 123 -5.14 1.74 2.49
CA GLY A 123 -4.24 2.19 3.53
C GLY A 123 -2.82 2.42 3.02
N PHE A 124 -1.93 2.77 3.95
CA PHE A 124 -0.53 3.05 3.69
C PHE A 124 0.34 1.95 4.28
N ILE A 125 1.09 1.26 3.42
CA ILE A 125 2.00 0.19 3.87
C ILE A 125 3.16 0.82 4.66
N TRP A 126 3.49 0.26 5.81
CA TRP A 126 4.69 0.61 6.55
C TRP A 126 5.81 -0.40 6.24
N ASP A 127 6.87 -0.03 5.43
CA ASP A 127 6.84 1.20 4.66
C ASP A 127 7.29 0.92 3.21
N PHE A 128 7.58 1.95 2.43
CA PHE A 128 7.93 1.76 1.02
C PHE A 128 9.38 1.31 0.84
N MET A 129 10.34 1.96 1.51
CA MET A 129 11.76 1.69 1.33
C MET A 129 12.49 1.65 2.67
N ASP A 130 13.36 0.66 2.86
CA ASP A 130 14.22 0.58 4.03
C ASP A 130 14.97 1.89 4.27
N GLN A 131 14.92 2.38 5.50
CA GLN A 131 15.55 3.62 5.95
C GLN A 131 17.00 3.36 6.32
N GLY A 132 17.89 3.29 5.32
CA GLY A 132 19.29 2.97 5.52
C GLY A 132 20.27 3.93 4.84
N PHE A 133 21.45 4.09 5.43
CA PHE A 133 22.54 4.88 4.87
C PHE A 133 23.66 4.00 4.36
N LYS A 134 24.15 4.29 3.16
CA LYS A 134 25.26 3.56 2.56
C LYS A 134 26.58 4.00 3.22
N MET A 135 27.24 3.06 3.86
CA MET A 135 28.51 3.27 4.59
C MET A 135 29.62 2.43 3.99
N LYS A 136 30.85 2.76 4.33
CA LYS A 136 32.03 1.96 4.01
C LYS A 136 32.75 1.53 5.28
N THR A 137 33.28 0.32 5.27
CA THR A 137 34.19 -0.17 6.33
C THR A 137 35.59 0.39 6.12
N GLU A 138 35.85 1.58 6.68
CA GLU A 138 37.20 2.19 6.66
C GLU A 138 37.83 2.07 8.05
N PRO A 139 39.14 1.80 8.14
CA PRO A 139 40.14 1.63 7.08
C PRO A 139 40.38 0.13 6.66
N ARG A 140 39.48 -0.79 7.02
CA ARG A 140 39.77 -2.23 6.89
C ARG A 140 39.85 -2.73 5.44
N ASP A 141 38.71 -2.74 4.72
CA ASP A 141 38.62 -3.38 3.40
C ASP A 141 37.73 -2.59 2.42
N GLY A 142 37.22 -1.44 2.82
CA GLY A 142 36.40 -0.57 1.98
C GLY A 142 35.07 -1.17 1.52
N ARG A 143 34.60 -2.29 2.12
CA ARG A 143 33.33 -2.89 1.78
C ARG A 143 32.18 -1.93 2.06
N THR A 144 31.18 -1.94 1.22
CA THR A 144 29.95 -1.19 1.40
C THR A 144 28.95 -2.01 2.21
N TYR A 145 28.30 -1.34 3.16
CA TYR A 145 27.19 -1.91 3.93
C TYR A 145 26.10 -0.84 4.14
N TRP A 146 24.91 -1.27 4.52
CA TRP A 146 23.82 -0.40 4.86
C TRP A 146 23.65 -0.34 6.38
N MET A 147 23.61 0.86 6.92
CA MET A 147 23.42 1.11 8.33
C MET A 147 22.02 1.59 8.57
N TYR A 148 21.34 0.97 9.49
CA TYR A 148 19.97 1.28 9.94
C TYR A 148 20.01 1.76 11.39
N ASN A 149 18.95 2.50 11.81
CA ASN A 149 18.78 3.03 13.16
C ASN A 149 19.55 4.30 13.53
N GLY A 150 19.02 4.97 14.60
CA GLY A 150 19.45 6.28 15.04
C GLY A 150 20.82 6.37 15.72
N LYS A 151 21.56 5.27 15.89
CA LYS A 151 22.91 5.27 16.48
C LYS A 151 24.00 5.09 15.45
N MET A 152 23.95 5.88 14.40
CA MET A 152 24.96 5.84 13.36
C MET A 152 26.36 6.16 13.92
N GLY A 153 27.31 5.25 13.70
CA GLY A 153 28.72 5.42 14.05
C GLY A 153 29.19 4.74 15.34
N SER A 154 28.36 4.03 16.06
CA SER A 154 28.78 3.30 17.27
C SER A 154 28.59 1.78 17.12
N TYR A 155 29.69 1.03 17.00
CA TYR A 155 29.68 -0.43 17.05
C TYR A 155 29.23 -0.99 18.42
N LYS A 156 29.32 -0.21 19.49
CA LYS A 156 28.98 -0.64 20.84
C LYS A 156 27.52 -1.03 21.05
N TRP A 157 26.58 -0.47 20.27
CA TRP A 157 25.17 -0.83 20.47
C TRP A 157 24.76 -2.16 19.82
N LEU A 158 25.55 -2.69 18.89
CA LEU A 158 25.33 -4.06 18.38
C LEU A 158 25.53 -5.10 19.50
N GLU A 159 26.29 -4.78 20.53
CA GLU A 159 26.56 -5.66 21.66
C GLU A 159 25.50 -5.50 22.79
N ASP A 160 24.86 -4.33 22.90
CA ASP A 160 24.07 -3.97 24.08
C ASP A 160 22.57 -4.29 23.98
N LYS A 161 22.01 -4.59 22.80
CA LYS A 161 20.57 -4.81 22.65
C LYS A 161 20.22 -6.00 21.77
N LYS A 162 20.00 -7.13 22.41
CA LYS A 162 19.35 -8.30 21.79
C LYS A 162 17.88 -7.94 21.52
N GLY A 163 17.54 -7.67 20.25
CA GLY A 163 16.16 -7.57 19.79
C GLY A 163 15.73 -6.32 19.00
N GLU A 164 16.52 -5.25 19.01
CA GLU A 164 16.20 -4.02 18.22
C GLU A 164 16.96 -3.94 16.89
N LEU A 165 17.46 -5.05 16.38
CA LEU A 165 18.36 -5.10 15.23
C LEU A 165 17.71 -4.75 13.89
N ASN A 166 16.37 -4.65 13.83
CA ASN A 166 15.66 -4.57 12.56
C ASN A 166 14.80 -3.29 12.39
N THR A 167 14.88 -2.32 13.29
CA THR A 167 14.18 -1.05 13.11
C THR A 167 14.78 -0.28 11.93
N GLY A 168 13.94 0.14 10.98
CA GLY A 168 14.36 0.81 9.74
C GLY A 168 14.58 -0.13 8.55
N THR A 169 14.28 -1.44 8.68
CA THR A 169 14.27 -2.41 7.57
C THR A 169 12.85 -2.83 7.20
N ASP A 170 11.93 -1.89 7.25
CA ASP A 170 10.48 -2.10 7.17
C ASP A 170 9.94 -1.88 5.76
N GLY A 171 10.82 -1.56 4.80
CA GLY A 171 10.45 -1.28 3.42
C GLY A 171 10.06 -2.52 2.61
N LEU A 172 9.15 -2.33 1.66
CA LEU A 172 8.93 -3.27 0.55
C LEU A 172 10.14 -3.37 -0.36
N ILE A 173 10.93 -2.29 -0.40
CA ILE A 173 12.14 -2.14 -1.20
C ILE A 173 13.30 -1.92 -0.24
N SER A 174 14.40 -2.64 -0.44
CA SER A 174 15.60 -2.45 0.37
C SER A 174 16.27 -1.10 0.09
N ALA A 175 17.10 -0.62 1.02
CA ALA A 175 17.75 0.68 0.93
C ALA A 175 18.60 0.90 -0.34
N ASN A 176 18.97 -0.16 -1.04
CA ASN A 176 19.67 -0.09 -2.35
C ASN A 176 18.73 -0.14 -3.57
N GLY A 177 17.40 -0.06 -3.35
CA GLY A 177 16.42 -0.04 -4.43
C GLY A 177 15.99 -1.43 -4.94
N ILE A 178 16.40 -2.52 -4.29
CA ILE A 178 16.02 -3.88 -4.70
C ILE A 178 14.68 -4.26 -4.06
N PRO A 179 13.65 -4.65 -4.85
CA PRO A 179 12.39 -5.13 -4.31
C PRO A 179 12.58 -6.38 -3.45
N LYS A 180 11.95 -6.39 -2.27
CA LYS A 180 11.86 -7.59 -1.43
C LYS A 180 10.70 -8.50 -1.91
N PRO A 181 10.63 -9.76 -1.48
CA PRO A 181 9.58 -10.68 -1.90
C PRO A 181 8.16 -10.12 -1.75
N GLN A 182 7.89 -9.41 -0.66
CA GLN A 182 6.60 -8.79 -0.38
C GLN A 182 6.17 -7.76 -1.46
N ALA A 183 7.12 -7.07 -2.08
CA ALA A 183 6.84 -6.10 -3.13
C ALA A 183 6.17 -6.73 -4.37
N TYR A 184 6.50 -7.97 -4.67
CA TYR A 184 5.90 -8.71 -5.80
C TYR A 184 4.45 -9.09 -5.51
N GLU A 185 4.14 -9.48 -4.26
CA GLU A 185 2.76 -9.74 -3.84
C GLU A 185 1.93 -8.46 -3.88
N VAL A 186 2.44 -7.36 -3.33
CA VAL A 186 1.80 -6.04 -3.39
C VAL A 186 1.55 -5.62 -4.84
N LYS A 187 2.55 -5.75 -5.71
CA LYS A 187 2.42 -5.46 -7.14
C LYS A 187 1.28 -6.24 -7.78
N LYS A 188 1.15 -7.53 -7.45
CA LYS A 188 0.10 -8.40 -8.00
C LYS A 188 -1.29 -8.01 -7.50
N VAL A 189 -1.42 -7.79 -6.19
CA VAL A 189 -2.71 -7.48 -5.55
C VAL A 189 -3.22 -6.09 -5.94
N TYR A 190 -2.31 -5.12 -6.12
CA TYR A 190 -2.64 -3.75 -6.51
C TYR A 190 -2.95 -3.56 -8.00
N GLN A 191 -2.90 -4.61 -8.81
CA GLN A 191 -3.27 -4.49 -10.21
C GLN A 191 -4.72 -4.03 -10.37
N TYR A 192 -4.92 -2.94 -11.08
CA TYR A 192 -6.25 -2.42 -11.43
C TYR A 192 -6.96 -3.25 -12.49
N ILE A 193 -6.22 -4.00 -13.30
CA ILE A 193 -6.78 -4.88 -14.32
C ILE A 193 -6.55 -6.32 -13.88
N GLN A 194 -7.63 -7.05 -13.66
CA GLN A 194 -7.57 -8.44 -13.22
C GLN A 194 -7.98 -9.38 -14.33
N PHE A 195 -7.23 -10.47 -14.45
CA PHE A 195 -7.50 -11.54 -15.39
C PHE A 195 -7.79 -12.83 -14.61
N ASN A 196 -8.88 -13.50 -14.96
CA ASN A 196 -9.24 -14.78 -14.38
C ASN A 196 -9.51 -15.78 -15.50
N ALA A 197 -8.96 -16.99 -15.38
CA ALA A 197 -9.26 -18.10 -16.26
C ALA A 197 -10.73 -18.53 -16.08
N LYS A 198 -11.46 -18.71 -17.18
CA LYS A 198 -12.81 -19.28 -17.21
C LYS A 198 -12.81 -20.62 -17.92
N ASP A 199 -12.40 -20.67 -19.18
CA ASP A 199 -12.23 -21.90 -19.97
C ASP A 199 -11.02 -21.73 -20.90
N LEU A 200 -9.84 -22.08 -20.41
CA LEU A 200 -8.59 -21.92 -21.19
C LEU A 200 -8.55 -22.82 -22.41
N SER A 201 -9.26 -23.97 -22.43
CA SER A 201 -9.33 -24.83 -23.61
C SER A 201 -10.02 -24.14 -24.79
N LYS A 202 -10.91 -23.19 -24.49
CA LYS A 202 -11.58 -22.35 -25.49
C LYS A 202 -10.99 -20.94 -25.61
N GLY A 203 -9.93 -20.65 -24.88
CA GLY A 203 -9.32 -19.33 -24.80
C GLY A 203 -10.18 -18.29 -24.07
N ILE A 204 -11.09 -18.69 -23.16
CA ILE A 204 -12.01 -17.79 -22.47
C ILE A 204 -11.41 -17.37 -21.13
N ILE A 205 -11.27 -16.05 -20.96
CA ILE A 205 -10.86 -15.38 -19.71
C ILE A 205 -11.90 -14.34 -19.33
N SER A 206 -12.01 -13.98 -18.04
CA SER A 206 -12.68 -12.76 -17.64
C SER A 206 -11.66 -11.67 -17.32
N ILE A 207 -12.01 -10.44 -17.66
CA ILE A 207 -11.25 -9.23 -17.37
C ILE A 207 -12.12 -8.33 -16.50
N ARG A 208 -11.61 -7.96 -15.32
CA ARG A 208 -12.27 -7.00 -14.42
C ARG A 208 -11.45 -5.70 -14.39
N ASN A 209 -12.12 -4.60 -14.68
CA ASN A 209 -11.55 -3.25 -14.60
C ASN A 209 -11.83 -2.67 -13.20
N ARG A 210 -10.81 -2.46 -12.40
CA ARG A 210 -10.87 -1.84 -11.06
C ARG A 210 -10.52 -0.35 -11.07
N TYR A 211 -10.21 0.23 -12.21
CA TYR A 211 -10.01 1.67 -12.30
C TYR A 211 -11.32 2.41 -11.98
N ASP A 212 -11.19 3.60 -11.41
CA ASP A 212 -12.33 4.49 -11.12
C ASP A 212 -12.68 5.38 -12.30
N PHE A 213 -11.71 5.72 -13.17
CA PHE A 213 -11.88 6.72 -14.23
C PHE A 213 -11.40 6.26 -15.60
N THR A 214 -10.64 5.17 -15.72
CA THR A 214 -9.96 4.75 -16.94
C THR A 214 -10.72 3.62 -17.63
N ASN A 215 -11.08 3.80 -18.91
CA ASN A 215 -11.60 2.74 -19.76
C ASN A 215 -10.44 1.90 -20.32
N LEU A 216 -10.61 0.59 -20.41
CA LEU A 216 -9.55 -0.31 -20.88
C LEU A 216 -9.29 -0.23 -22.38
N ASN A 217 -10.08 0.48 -23.18
CA ASN A 217 -9.80 0.76 -24.58
C ASN A 217 -8.52 1.61 -24.79
N GLU A 218 -7.98 2.21 -23.73
CA GLU A 218 -6.70 2.95 -23.74
C GLU A 218 -5.48 2.03 -23.72
N TYR A 219 -5.66 0.71 -23.53
CA TYR A 219 -4.60 -0.28 -23.43
C TYR A 219 -4.60 -1.25 -24.58
N ILE A 220 -3.39 -1.70 -24.94
CA ILE A 220 -3.16 -2.87 -25.78
C ILE A 220 -2.75 -4.01 -24.84
N PHE A 221 -3.45 -5.13 -24.93
CA PHE A 221 -3.15 -6.31 -24.12
C PHE A 221 -2.41 -7.32 -24.96
N THR A 222 -1.34 -7.85 -24.40
CA THR A 222 -0.55 -8.93 -25.01
C THR A 222 -0.71 -10.19 -24.18
N TRP A 223 -0.98 -11.31 -24.83
CA TRP A 223 -0.91 -12.63 -24.21
C TRP A 223 0.28 -13.42 -24.78
N GLU A 224 0.85 -14.25 -23.92
CA GLU A 224 1.94 -15.16 -24.28
C GLU A 224 1.64 -16.57 -23.77
N VAL A 225 1.79 -17.57 -24.62
CA VAL A 225 1.77 -18.97 -24.25
C VAL A 225 3.21 -19.46 -24.14
N PHE A 226 3.54 -20.07 -23.01
CA PHE A 226 4.83 -20.71 -22.77
C PHE A 226 4.66 -22.22 -22.76
N LYS A 227 5.58 -22.96 -23.38
CA LYS A 227 5.73 -24.39 -23.36
C LYS A 227 6.99 -24.76 -22.55
N ASN A 228 6.86 -25.43 -21.41
CA ASN A 228 7.99 -25.76 -20.52
C ASN A 228 8.92 -24.56 -20.20
N GLY A 229 8.35 -23.36 -20.09
CA GLY A 229 9.09 -22.13 -19.79
C GLY A 229 9.63 -21.38 -21.01
N GLU A 230 9.54 -21.93 -22.23
CA GLU A 230 9.92 -21.26 -23.46
C GLU A 230 8.70 -20.66 -24.17
N LYS A 231 8.87 -19.49 -24.79
CA LYS A 231 7.79 -18.83 -25.51
C LYS A 231 7.36 -19.67 -26.72
N PHE A 232 6.10 -20.06 -26.73
CA PHE A 232 5.48 -20.88 -27.79
C PHE A 232 4.67 -20.05 -28.78
N SER A 233 3.87 -19.08 -28.26
CA SER A 233 3.03 -18.24 -29.09
C SER A 233 2.72 -16.93 -28.37
N THR A 234 2.36 -15.91 -29.13
CA THR A 234 1.95 -14.60 -28.60
C THR A 234 0.88 -13.98 -29.49
N GLY A 235 0.11 -13.07 -28.95
CA GLY A 235 -0.83 -12.24 -29.69
C GLY A 235 -1.33 -11.09 -28.87
N ASP A 236 -1.95 -10.14 -29.54
CA ASP A 236 -2.49 -8.93 -28.94
C ASP A 236 -4.01 -8.89 -29.05
N PHE A 237 -4.64 -8.17 -28.15
CA PHE A 237 -6.06 -7.87 -28.21
C PHE A 237 -6.38 -6.52 -27.56
N ASN A 238 -7.53 -5.98 -27.90
CA ASN A 238 -8.08 -4.79 -27.28
C ASN A 238 -9.43 -5.13 -26.67
N VAL A 239 -9.78 -4.43 -25.61
CA VAL A 239 -11.10 -4.55 -24.98
C VAL A 239 -11.59 -3.17 -24.55
N GLU A 240 -12.82 -2.86 -24.90
CA GLU A 240 -13.53 -1.74 -24.30
C GLU A 240 -14.24 -2.25 -23.05
N LEU A 241 -13.84 -1.70 -21.90
CA LEU A 241 -14.38 -2.06 -20.60
C LEU A 241 -14.34 -0.85 -19.66
N LYS A 242 -15.51 -0.35 -19.32
CA LYS A 242 -15.68 0.82 -18.45
C LYS A 242 -15.17 0.55 -17.02
N PRO A 243 -14.88 1.61 -16.24
CA PRO A 243 -14.58 1.46 -14.82
C PRO A 243 -15.58 0.57 -14.09
N HIS A 244 -15.08 -0.24 -13.15
CA HIS A 244 -15.83 -1.19 -12.33
C HIS A 244 -16.59 -2.30 -13.08
N ALA A 245 -16.43 -2.43 -14.39
CA ALA A 245 -17.07 -3.46 -15.19
C ALA A 245 -16.22 -4.75 -15.28
N GLU A 246 -16.89 -5.86 -15.56
CA GLU A 246 -16.28 -7.14 -15.87
C GLU A 246 -16.84 -7.69 -17.18
N LYS A 247 -15.99 -8.37 -17.97
CA LYS A 247 -16.36 -8.93 -19.27
C LYS A 247 -15.57 -10.22 -19.55
N GLU A 248 -16.24 -11.19 -20.11
CA GLU A 248 -15.57 -12.36 -20.71
C GLU A 248 -15.05 -12.01 -22.11
N VAL A 249 -13.83 -12.42 -22.36
CA VAL A 249 -13.14 -12.22 -23.64
C VAL A 249 -12.60 -13.56 -24.12
N ARG A 250 -12.74 -13.82 -25.42
CA ARG A 250 -12.14 -14.98 -26.06
C ARG A 250 -10.85 -14.56 -26.76
N LEU A 251 -9.74 -15.12 -26.29
CA LEU A 251 -8.42 -14.97 -26.91
C LEU A 251 -8.29 -15.94 -28.09
N ASN A 252 -7.61 -15.52 -29.14
CA ASN A 252 -7.28 -16.38 -30.28
C ASN A 252 -6.00 -17.16 -29.97
N LEU A 253 -6.08 -18.10 -29.04
CA LEU A 253 -4.95 -18.94 -28.64
C LEU A 253 -4.62 -19.98 -29.71
N PRO A 254 -3.34 -20.43 -29.81
CA PRO A 254 -2.96 -21.56 -30.65
C PRO A 254 -3.60 -22.86 -30.13
N VAL A 255 -3.71 -23.82 -31.02
CA VAL A 255 -4.07 -25.20 -30.62
C VAL A 255 -2.96 -25.74 -29.74
N ILE A 256 -3.31 -26.15 -28.51
CA ILE A 256 -2.36 -26.74 -27.57
C ILE A 256 -2.28 -28.24 -27.84
N PRO A 257 -1.11 -28.80 -28.20
CA PRO A 257 -0.95 -30.23 -28.42
C PRO A 257 -1.11 -31.06 -27.13
N GLU A 258 -1.66 -32.26 -27.25
CA GLU A 258 -1.65 -33.27 -26.18
C GLU A 258 -0.32 -34.06 -26.23
N ASP A 259 0.79 -33.41 -25.96
CA ASP A 259 2.15 -33.96 -26.10
C ASP A 259 2.86 -34.19 -24.75
N GLY A 260 2.11 -34.09 -23.64
CA GLY A 260 2.65 -34.28 -22.30
C GLY A 260 3.52 -33.13 -21.77
N ASN A 261 3.59 -32.01 -22.50
CA ASN A 261 4.28 -30.81 -22.04
C ASN A 261 3.35 -29.90 -21.25
N GLU A 262 3.95 -29.04 -20.40
CA GLU A 262 3.22 -28.01 -19.66
C GLU A 262 3.07 -26.74 -20.49
N TYR A 263 1.86 -26.18 -20.51
CA TYR A 263 1.56 -24.94 -21.19
C TYR A 263 1.00 -23.92 -20.23
N PHE A 264 1.54 -22.70 -20.25
CA PHE A 264 1.12 -21.58 -19.39
C PHE A 264 0.72 -20.40 -20.24
N LEU A 265 -0.39 -19.76 -19.88
CA LEU A 265 -0.85 -18.49 -20.46
C LEU A 265 -0.51 -17.35 -19.51
N ASN A 266 0.25 -16.35 -20.03
CA ASN A 266 0.57 -15.10 -19.36
C ASN A 266 -0.14 -13.93 -20.03
#